data_d60857ff4e6c7929ed39406505ccccc1
#
_entry.id   d60857ff4e6c7929ed39406505ccccc1
#
_cell.length_a   1.000
_cell.length_b   1.000
_cell.length_c   1.000
_cell.angle_alpha   90.00
_cell.angle_beta   90.00
_cell.angle_gamma   90.00
#
_symmetry.space_group_name_H-M   'P 1'
#
loop_
_entity.id
_entity.type
_entity.pdbx_description
1 polymer ?
#
loop_
_entity_poly.entity_id
_entity_poly.type
_entity_poly.pdbx_seq_one_letter_code
_entity_poly.pdbx_strand_id
1 'polypeptide(L)'
;MRERAQELKAATGKADGEKAVLAKIATMPAADRAMGGRLHAIVKASAPGLWPKLWYGMPAYAKDGKIVCFFQDAQKFKSRYATLGFSDEANLDEGAMWPTAFALTKLTAADEARIGALVKKAVS
;
A
#
# COMPACT_ATOMS: atom_id res chain seq x y z
N MET A 1 10.65 -8.07 -29.78
CA MET A 1 9.89 -6.81 -29.69
C MET A 1 8.99 -6.75 -28.48
N ARG A 2 8.19 -7.78 -28.28
CA ARG A 2 7.27 -7.89 -27.15
C ARG A 2 8.00 -7.93 -25.80
N GLU A 3 9.06 -8.73 -25.73
CA GLU A 3 9.89 -8.85 -24.51
C GLU A 3 10.58 -7.54 -24.17
N ARG A 4 11.08 -6.84 -25.18
CA ARG A 4 11.75 -5.56 -24.98
C ARG A 4 10.79 -4.48 -24.48
N ALA A 5 9.57 -4.48 -24.98
CA ALA A 5 8.53 -3.58 -24.51
C ALA A 5 8.16 -3.87 -23.06
N GLN A 6 8.12 -5.14 -22.67
CA GLN A 6 7.87 -5.56 -21.30
C GLN A 6 9.03 -5.18 -20.39
N GLU A 7 10.26 -5.33 -20.81
CA GLU A 7 11.44 -4.91 -20.06
C GLU A 7 11.46 -3.41 -19.82
N LEU A 8 11.18 -2.61 -20.87
CA LEU A 8 11.10 -1.16 -20.74
C LEU A 8 9.97 -0.76 -19.78
N LYS A 9 8.84 -1.43 -19.89
CA LYS A 9 7.70 -1.20 -19.02
C LYS A 9 8.03 -1.56 -17.56
N ALA A 10 8.75 -2.65 -17.35
CA ALA A 10 9.20 -3.06 -16.01
C ALA A 10 10.23 -2.07 -15.45
N ALA A 11 11.16 -1.57 -16.27
CA ALA A 11 12.18 -0.62 -15.86
C ALA A 11 11.59 0.71 -15.40
N THR A 12 10.47 1.16 -16.01
CA THR A 12 9.80 2.41 -15.65
C THR A 12 8.58 2.17 -14.76
N GLY A 13 8.18 0.91 -14.57
CA GLY A 13 6.93 0.54 -13.91
C GLY A 13 6.81 1.04 -12.48
N LYS A 14 7.93 1.09 -11.74
CA LYS A 14 7.92 1.57 -10.36
C LYS A 14 7.58 3.06 -10.29
N ALA A 15 8.22 3.88 -11.11
CA ALA A 15 7.96 5.31 -11.16
C ALA A 15 6.56 5.62 -11.67
N ASP A 16 6.12 4.91 -12.70
CA ASP A 16 4.77 5.05 -13.26
C ASP A 16 3.71 4.60 -12.25
N GLY A 17 3.96 3.52 -11.54
CA GLY A 17 3.08 3.02 -10.48
C GLY A 17 2.96 4.02 -9.34
N GLU A 18 4.07 4.62 -8.91
CA GLU A 18 4.04 5.65 -7.88
C GLU A 18 3.24 6.86 -8.32
N LYS A 19 3.43 7.32 -9.56
CA LYS A 19 2.64 8.42 -10.14
C LYS A 19 1.15 8.11 -10.11
N ALA A 20 0.78 6.91 -10.54
CA ALA A 20 -0.62 6.48 -10.57
C ALA A 20 -1.23 6.44 -9.17
N VAL A 21 -0.49 5.92 -8.20
CA VAL A 21 -0.92 5.85 -6.79
C VAL A 21 -1.11 7.26 -6.22
N LEU A 22 -0.14 8.14 -6.42
CA LEU A 22 -0.23 9.52 -5.92
C LEU A 22 -1.38 10.29 -6.58
N ALA A 23 -1.61 10.10 -7.87
CA ALA A 23 -2.72 10.70 -8.58
C ALA A 23 -4.07 10.22 -8.03
N LYS A 24 -4.17 8.93 -7.72
CA LYS A 24 -5.38 8.36 -7.13
C LYS A 24 -5.65 8.92 -5.73
N ILE A 25 -4.62 8.98 -4.90
CA ILE A 25 -4.72 9.55 -3.55
C ILE A 25 -5.18 11.01 -3.62
N ALA A 26 -4.68 11.77 -4.58
CA ALA A 26 -5.04 13.18 -4.77
C ALA A 26 -6.54 13.39 -5.07
N THR A 27 -7.22 12.38 -5.59
CA THR A 27 -8.66 12.44 -5.89
C THR A 27 -9.56 12.08 -4.71
N MET A 28 -8.99 11.59 -3.62
CA MET A 28 -9.76 11.15 -2.45
C MET A 28 -10.26 12.35 -1.63
N PRO A 29 -11.33 12.18 -0.84
CA PRO A 29 -11.74 13.19 0.12
C PRO A 29 -10.62 13.50 1.11
N ALA A 30 -10.67 14.68 1.73
CA ALA A 30 -9.57 15.20 2.55
C ALA A 30 -9.03 14.21 3.59
N ALA A 31 -9.90 13.53 4.32
CA ALA A 31 -9.48 12.58 5.36
C ALA A 31 -8.76 11.37 4.76
N ASP A 32 -9.34 10.76 3.73
CA ASP A 32 -8.74 9.61 3.04
C ASP A 32 -7.44 10.03 2.34
N ARG A 33 -7.43 11.20 1.74
CA ARG A 33 -6.25 11.74 1.05
C ARG A 33 -5.07 11.93 2.01
N ALA A 34 -5.31 12.53 3.17
CA ALA A 34 -4.28 12.72 4.17
C ALA A 34 -3.73 11.38 4.66
N MET A 35 -4.62 10.44 4.93
CA MET A 35 -4.26 9.10 5.41
C MET A 35 -3.49 8.32 4.35
N GLY A 36 -3.98 8.31 3.11
CA GLY A 36 -3.34 7.62 2.00
C GLY A 36 -1.94 8.17 1.71
N GLY A 37 -1.78 9.49 1.76
CA GLY A 37 -0.49 10.15 1.59
C GLY A 37 0.51 9.77 2.68
N ARG A 38 0.06 9.72 3.93
CA ARG A 38 0.92 9.30 5.04
C ARG A 38 1.31 7.83 4.92
N LEU A 39 0.37 6.96 4.58
CA LEU A 39 0.66 5.54 4.38
C LEU A 39 1.68 5.34 3.25
N HIS A 40 1.53 6.07 2.15
CA HIS A 40 2.48 6.01 1.05
C HIS A 40 3.90 6.36 1.52
N ALA A 41 4.03 7.43 2.29
CA ALA A 41 5.32 7.87 2.83
C ALA A 41 5.91 6.82 3.78
N ILE A 42 5.08 6.22 4.63
CA ILE A 42 5.50 5.20 5.58
C ILE A 42 6.01 3.95 4.85
N VAL A 43 5.26 3.48 3.85
CA VAL A 43 5.65 2.31 3.06
C VAL A 43 6.97 2.57 2.34
N LYS A 44 7.10 3.74 1.73
CA LYS A 44 8.30 4.11 1.00
C LYS A 44 9.53 4.16 1.91
N ALA A 45 9.37 4.67 3.13
CA ALA A 45 10.46 4.74 4.11
C ALA A 45 10.78 3.38 4.72
N SER A 46 9.76 2.57 5.00
CA SER A 46 9.91 1.29 5.71
C SER A 46 10.31 0.13 4.80
N ALA A 47 9.84 0.14 3.56
CA ALA A 47 10.11 -0.91 2.58
C ALA A 47 10.28 -0.32 1.18
N PRO A 48 11.41 0.37 0.93
CA PRO A 48 11.61 1.06 -0.36
C PRO A 48 11.66 0.13 -1.56
N GLY A 49 11.83 -1.16 -1.35
CA GLY A 49 11.80 -2.16 -2.43
C GLY A 49 10.41 -2.50 -2.94
N LEU A 50 9.36 -2.09 -2.23
CA LEU A 50 7.99 -2.33 -2.71
C LEU A 50 7.67 -1.40 -3.88
N TRP A 51 6.92 -1.94 -4.86
CA TRP A 51 6.50 -1.22 -6.05
C TRP A 51 5.06 -0.75 -5.89
N PRO A 52 4.82 0.59 -5.86
CA PRO A 52 3.46 1.12 -5.82
C PRO A 52 2.72 0.78 -7.11
N LYS A 53 1.45 0.43 -6.99
CA LYS A 53 0.59 0.22 -8.17
C LYS A 53 -0.87 0.35 -7.74
N LEU A 54 -1.76 0.58 -8.70
CA LEU A 54 -3.19 0.54 -8.44
C LEU A 54 -3.67 -0.91 -8.57
N TRP A 55 -4.46 -1.34 -7.60
CA TRP A 55 -5.05 -2.67 -7.56
C TRP A 55 -6.54 -2.51 -7.27
N TYR A 56 -7.37 -2.81 -8.27
CA TYR A 56 -8.81 -2.52 -8.19
C TYR A 56 -9.10 -1.08 -7.77
N GLY A 57 -8.31 -0.14 -8.28
CA GLY A 57 -8.44 1.29 -7.97
C GLY A 57 -7.94 1.69 -6.59
N MET A 58 -7.27 0.80 -5.87
CA MET A 58 -6.70 1.07 -4.54
C MET A 58 -5.19 1.23 -4.64
N PRO A 59 -4.60 2.18 -3.89
CA PRO A 59 -3.15 2.18 -3.70
C PRO A 59 -2.68 0.86 -3.12
N ALA A 60 -1.74 0.22 -3.78
CA ALA A 60 -1.20 -1.06 -3.36
C ALA A 60 0.31 -1.08 -3.56
N TYR A 61 0.97 -1.99 -2.86
CA TYR A 61 2.43 -2.09 -2.85
C TYR A 61 2.82 -3.54 -3.05
N ALA A 62 3.62 -3.78 -4.08
CA ALA A 62 3.92 -5.13 -4.55
C ALA A 62 5.40 -5.48 -4.41
N LYS A 63 5.67 -6.77 -4.21
CA LYS A 63 7.00 -7.35 -4.23
C LYS A 63 6.99 -8.45 -5.28
N ASP A 64 7.90 -8.35 -6.25
CA ASP A 64 8.00 -9.32 -7.35
C ASP A 64 6.66 -9.56 -8.06
N GLY A 65 5.93 -8.47 -8.28
CA GLY A 65 4.64 -8.50 -8.97
C GLY A 65 3.45 -8.93 -8.14
N LYS A 66 3.66 -9.28 -6.88
CA LYS A 66 2.59 -9.74 -5.98
C LYS A 66 2.28 -8.69 -4.92
N ILE A 67 1.01 -8.41 -4.72
CA ILE A 67 0.57 -7.41 -3.74
C ILE A 67 0.92 -7.86 -2.32
N VAL A 68 1.59 -6.99 -1.57
CA VAL A 68 1.91 -7.23 -0.15
C VAL A 68 0.92 -6.52 0.75
N CYS A 69 0.62 -5.26 0.46
CA CYS A 69 -0.35 -4.48 1.24
C CYS A 69 -1.06 -3.47 0.35
N PHE A 70 -2.18 -2.95 0.85
CA PHE A 70 -3.03 -2.02 0.10
C PHE A 70 -3.80 -1.10 1.04
N PHE A 71 -4.20 0.06 0.51
CA PHE A 71 -5.03 1.02 1.22
C PHE A 71 -6.41 1.09 0.56
N GLN A 72 -7.45 0.78 1.34
CA GLN A 72 -8.82 0.85 0.91
C GLN A 72 -9.46 2.08 1.54
N ASP A 73 -9.72 3.12 0.73
CA ASP A 73 -10.29 4.34 1.24
C ASP A 73 -11.76 4.16 1.66
N ALA A 74 -12.16 4.88 2.72
CA ALA A 74 -13.49 4.72 3.30
C ALA A 74 -14.61 5.11 2.33
N GLN A 75 -14.43 6.19 1.57
CA GLN A 75 -15.46 6.69 0.67
C GLN A 75 -15.77 5.72 -0.47
N LYS A 76 -14.74 5.15 -1.10
CA LYS A 76 -14.94 4.25 -2.24
C LYS A 76 -15.83 3.07 -1.89
N PHE A 77 -15.67 2.54 -0.69
CA PHE A 77 -16.40 1.37 -0.22
C PHE A 77 -17.56 1.73 0.70
N LYS A 78 -17.85 3.03 0.88
CA LYS A 78 -18.93 3.56 1.73
C LYS A 78 -18.89 2.97 3.13
N SER A 79 -17.66 2.85 3.66
CA SER A 79 -17.39 2.34 5.00
C SER A 79 -17.16 3.49 5.96
N ARG A 80 -17.37 3.26 7.26
CA ARG A 80 -17.10 4.28 8.28
C ARG A 80 -15.62 4.45 8.60
N TYR A 81 -14.76 3.57 8.10
CA TYR A 81 -13.31 3.63 8.28
C TYR A 81 -12.60 3.18 7.01
N ALA A 82 -11.35 3.61 6.86
CA ALA A 82 -10.47 3.10 5.82
C ALA A 82 -9.80 1.81 6.30
N THR A 83 -9.21 1.05 5.39
CA THR A 83 -8.57 -0.22 5.73
C THR A 83 -7.14 -0.26 5.18
N LEU A 84 -6.20 -0.64 6.05
CA LEU A 84 -4.87 -1.08 5.63
C LEU A 84 -4.91 -2.60 5.65
N GLY A 85 -4.82 -3.21 4.47
CA GLY A 85 -4.86 -4.66 4.33
C GLY A 85 -3.52 -5.23 3.90
N PHE A 86 -3.23 -6.44 4.37
CA PHE A 86 -2.06 -7.22 3.98
C PHE A 86 -2.54 -8.49 3.31
N SER A 87 -1.86 -8.87 2.23
CA SER A 87 -2.20 -10.06 1.47
C SER A 87 -1.47 -11.29 2.03
N ASP A 88 -1.72 -12.42 1.40
CA ASP A 88 -1.05 -13.68 1.67
C ASP A 88 0.48 -13.59 1.51
N GLU A 89 0.96 -12.66 0.70
CA GLU A 89 2.40 -12.47 0.46
C GLU A 89 3.11 -11.76 1.62
N ALA A 90 2.36 -11.14 2.54
CA ALA A 90 2.94 -10.44 3.68
C ALA A 90 3.35 -11.44 4.76
N ASN A 91 4.61 -11.36 5.17
CA ASN A 91 5.13 -12.23 6.21
C ASN A 91 4.83 -11.66 7.60
N LEU A 92 3.57 -11.75 8.01
CA LEU A 92 3.12 -11.28 9.31
C LEU A 92 2.84 -12.42 10.29
N ASP A 93 3.19 -13.62 9.90
CA ASP A 93 2.90 -14.85 10.65
C ASP A 93 3.34 -14.76 12.11
N GLU A 94 2.42 -15.10 13.00
CA GLU A 94 2.65 -15.08 14.45
C GLU A 94 1.75 -16.14 15.07
N GLY A 95 2.32 -17.30 15.37
CA GLY A 95 1.56 -18.45 15.83
C GLY A 95 0.62 -18.97 14.72
N ALA A 96 -0.57 -19.39 15.11
CA ALA A 96 -1.57 -19.93 14.18
C ALA A 96 -2.62 -18.90 13.77
N MET A 97 -2.59 -17.71 14.35
CA MET A 97 -3.57 -16.66 14.08
C MET A 97 -2.93 -15.27 14.24
N TRP A 98 -3.09 -14.43 13.22
CA TRP A 98 -2.60 -13.05 13.26
C TRP A 98 -3.50 -12.14 12.43
N PRO A 99 -3.56 -10.82 12.75
CA PRO A 99 -4.36 -9.90 11.96
C PRO A 99 -3.73 -9.58 10.62
N THR A 100 -4.56 -9.45 9.58
CA THR A 100 -4.13 -9.08 8.23
C THR A 100 -4.78 -7.82 7.72
N ALA A 101 -5.75 -7.26 8.45
CA ALA A 101 -6.41 -6.01 8.06
C ALA A 101 -6.65 -5.15 9.29
N PHE A 102 -6.49 -3.85 9.12
CA PHE A 102 -6.61 -2.87 10.20
C PHE A 102 -7.54 -1.75 9.79
N ALA A 103 -8.50 -1.42 10.65
CA ALA A 103 -9.41 -0.31 10.45
C ALA A 103 -8.71 1.00 10.84
N LEU A 104 -8.80 2.01 10.00
CA LEU A 104 -8.16 3.30 10.21
C LEU A 104 -9.18 4.42 10.18
N THR A 105 -9.32 5.15 11.29
CA THR A 105 -10.15 6.35 11.34
C THR A 105 -9.29 7.62 11.30
N LYS A 106 -8.07 7.53 11.81
CA LYS A 106 -7.03 8.57 11.74
C LYS A 106 -5.68 7.90 11.99
N LEU A 107 -4.60 8.61 11.76
CA LEU A 107 -3.25 8.13 12.03
C LEU A 107 -2.60 8.99 13.10
N THR A 108 -2.35 8.42 14.27
CA THR A 108 -1.55 9.03 15.31
C THR A 108 -0.07 8.70 15.07
N ALA A 109 0.85 9.37 15.75
CA ALA A 109 2.27 9.07 15.66
C ALA A 109 2.56 7.62 16.05
N ALA A 110 1.88 7.10 17.08
CA ALA A 110 2.02 5.71 17.51
C ALA A 110 1.53 4.73 16.44
N ASP A 111 0.41 5.06 15.79
CA ASP A 111 -0.13 4.24 14.69
C ASP A 111 0.83 4.20 13.52
N GLU A 112 1.41 5.34 13.15
CA GLU A 112 2.38 5.42 12.05
C GLU A 112 3.61 4.56 12.32
N ALA A 113 4.13 4.60 13.55
CA ALA A 113 5.26 3.77 13.96
C ALA A 113 4.92 2.28 13.90
N ARG A 114 3.73 1.91 14.35
CA ARG A 114 3.25 0.53 14.30
C ARG A 114 3.11 0.04 12.87
N ILE A 115 2.56 0.86 11.99
CA ILE A 115 2.40 0.53 10.57
C ILE A 115 3.77 0.33 9.92
N GLY A 116 4.72 1.22 10.19
CA GLY A 116 6.09 1.08 9.66
C GLY A 116 6.72 -0.25 10.08
N ALA A 117 6.55 -0.64 11.34
CA ALA A 117 7.05 -1.93 11.84
C ALA A 117 6.38 -3.11 11.16
N LEU A 118 5.05 -3.03 10.94
CA LEU A 118 4.30 -4.07 10.23
C LEU A 118 4.76 -4.23 8.79
N VAL A 119 4.97 -3.11 8.10
CA VAL A 119 5.44 -3.13 6.71
C VAL A 119 6.83 -3.74 6.60
N LYS A 120 7.75 -3.38 7.51
CA LYS A 120 9.08 -3.99 7.56
C LYS A 120 9.02 -5.49 7.78
N LYS A 121 8.18 -5.92 8.72
CA LYS A 121 7.99 -7.34 9.00
C LYS A 121 7.41 -8.07 7.78
N ALA A 122 6.45 -7.44 7.11
CA ALA A 122 5.76 -8.04 5.97
C ALA A 122 6.69 -8.41 4.82
N VAL A 123 7.77 -7.66 4.64
CA VAL A 123 8.72 -7.86 3.54
C VAL A 123 9.99 -8.61 3.96
N SER A 124 10.11 -8.95 5.22
CA SER A 124 11.31 -9.62 5.75
C SER A 124 11.35 -11.12 5.45
#